data_4ce737447ace7f9bf4cfb9e926be4def
#
_entry.id   4ce737447ace7f9bf4cfb9e926be4def
#
_cell.length_a   1.000
_cell.length_b   1.000
_cell.length_c   1.000
_cell.angle_alpha   90.00
_cell.angle_beta   90.00
_cell.angle_gamma   90.00
#
_symmetry.space_group_name_H-M   'P 1'
#
loop_
_entity.id
_entity.type
_entity.pdbx_description
1 polymer ?
#
loop_
_entity_poly.entity_id
_entity_poly.type
_entity_poly.pdbx_seq_one_letter_code
_entity_poly.pdbx_strand_id
1 'polypeptide(L)'
;KELEIDISPTAIIGTLSVSQRQMIEIANAVSYDAKIVVLDEPTSSLTEKEVDHLFRITKKLTSQGVGIIYISHRIDEILRISDDITVLRDGQWIATKPAHELDNAEIIRLMVNRELTHRFPEKTNRPSGEIMSVSNLSGRYPPTFTDVSFTLRKGEILGVAGLVGSRRTELLNTIFGVFTRDTGEIRLHGELINNSSPEVAKRNGFALITEERRATGIFPMMNIFFNTIIANLKNYGKVLLRQKRIAKDTKHSIDTLSDRTPSPKTTIRSLSGGNQQKVIIGRWLLTDPEILLLDEPTRGIDVGAKFEIYQLIINLANQGKGIVMVSSEMPELLGICDRILVMSNGRLAGIVERGKDYGGIEGEQEHILKLAGTYI
;
A
#
# COMPACT_ATOMS: atom_id res chain seq x y z
N LYS A 1 9.35 13.80 -29.88
CA LYS A 1 8.76 15.16 -30.11
C LYS A 1 7.24 15.13 -30.23
N GLU A 2 6.65 14.11 -30.84
CA GLU A 2 5.18 13.98 -30.97
C GLU A 2 4.46 13.73 -29.66
N LEU A 3 5.15 13.16 -28.69
CA LEU A 3 4.58 12.77 -27.38
C LEU A 3 4.99 13.74 -26.26
N GLU A 4 5.69 14.84 -26.56
CA GLU A 4 6.13 15.87 -25.60
C GLU A 4 6.89 15.29 -24.39
N ILE A 5 7.62 14.18 -24.58
CA ILE A 5 8.42 13.55 -23.52
C ILE A 5 9.80 14.22 -23.51
N ASP A 6 10.16 14.83 -22.39
CA ASP A 6 11.47 15.47 -22.18
C ASP A 6 12.47 14.47 -21.57
N ILE A 7 12.90 13.51 -22.39
CA ILE A 7 13.91 12.50 -22.04
C ILE A 7 14.95 12.45 -23.15
N SER A 8 16.24 12.50 -22.79
CA SER A 8 17.31 12.36 -23.76
C SER A 8 17.24 10.99 -24.46
N PRO A 9 17.30 10.91 -25.80
CA PRO A 9 17.28 9.63 -26.52
C PRO A 9 18.47 8.70 -26.17
N THR A 10 19.54 9.24 -25.60
CA THR A 10 20.73 8.50 -25.18
C THR A 10 20.75 8.18 -23.69
N ALA A 11 19.70 8.49 -22.95
CA ALA A 11 19.60 8.18 -21.54
C ALA A 11 19.55 6.65 -21.31
N ILE A 12 20.28 6.19 -20.30
CA ILE A 12 20.24 4.78 -19.89
C ILE A 12 18.95 4.52 -19.14
N ILE A 13 18.08 3.63 -19.65
CA ILE A 13 16.75 3.34 -19.07
C ILE A 13 16.82 2.98 -17.58
N GLY A 14 17.86 2.26 -17.15
CA GLY A 14 18.07 1.88 -15.75
C GLY A 14 18.27 3.05 -14.78
N THR A 15 18.65 4.24 -15.27
CA THR A 15 18.85 5.44 -14.44
C THR A 15 17.60 6.34 -14.37
N LEU A 16 16.57 6.03 -15.16
CA LEU A 16 15.35 6.82 -15.23
C LEU A 16 14.40 6.48 -14.07
N SER A 17 13.56 7.44 -13.70
CA SER A 17 12.47 7.21 -12.75
C SER A 17 11.47 6.20 -13.31
N VAL A 18 10.65 5.62 -12.42
CA VAL A 18 9.62 4.65 -12.84
C VAL A 18 8.63 5.31 -13.80
N SER A 19 8.22 6.55 -13.54
CA SER A 19 7.31 7.30 -14.41
C SER A 19 7.92 7.58 -15.79
N GLN A 20 9.21 7.97 -15.84
CA GLN A 20 9.90 8.17 -17.11
C GLN A 20 10.00 6.88 -17.93
N ARG A 21 10.29 5.75 -17.29
CA ARG A 21 10.29 4.44 -17.96
C ARG A 21 8.92 4.08 -18.52
N GLN A 22 7.86 4.30 -17.75
CA GLN A 22 6.48 4.09 -18.18
C GLN A 22 6.12 4.93 -19.42
N MET A 23 6.52 6.21 -19.42
CA MET A 23 6.32 7.09 -20.58
C MET A 23 7.08 6.63 -21.82
N ILE A 24 8.28 6.03 -21.66
CA ILE A 24 9.04 5.45 -22.79
C ILE A 24 8.32 4.20 -23.32
N GLU A 25 7.78 3.33 -22.45
CA GLU A 25 7.01 2.16 -22.88
C GLU A 25 5.77 2.55 -23.69
N ILE A 26 5.04 3.57 -23.23
CA ILE A 26 3.91 4.12 -23.98
C ILE A 26 4.35 4.68 -25.34
N ALA A 27 5.44 5.47 -25.36
CA ALA A 27 6.00 6.01 -26.59
C ALA A 27 6.43 4.89 -27.58
N ASN A 28 7.01 3.84 -27.06
CA ASN A 28 7.42 2.67 -27.84
C ASN A 28 6.18 1.97 -28.45
N ALA A 29 5.14 1.70 -27.65
CA ALA A 29 3.88 1.09 -28.14
C ALA A 29 3.24 1.91 -29.25
N VAL A 30 3.22 3.23 -29.13
CA VAL A 30 2.68 4.15 -30.13
C VAL A 30 3.54 4.20 -31.41
N SER A 31 4.85 3.98 -31.32
CA SER A 31 5.77 4.07 -32.48
C SER A 31 5.59 2.96 -33.52
N TYR A 32 4.86 1.90 -33.19
CA TYR A 32 4.64 0.74 -34.07
C TYR A 32 3.48 0.88 -35.07
N ASP A 33 2.86 2.06 -35.16
CA ASP A 33 1.67 2.28 -36.01
C ASP A 33 0.55 1.24 -35.78
N ALA A 34 0.39 0.87 -34.51
CA ALA A 34 -0.51 -0.18 -34.09
C ALA A 34 -1.97 0.26 -34.26
N LYS A 35 -2.82 -0.62 -34.77
CA LYS A 35 -4.28 -0.38 -34.86
C LYS A 35 -4.99 -0.52 -33.50
N ILE A 36 -4.40 -1.30 -32.60
CA ILE A 36 -4.92 -1.55 -31.23
C ILE A 36 -3.76 -1.41 -30.26
N VAL A 37 -3.93 -0.64 -29.21
CA VAL A 37 -2.97 -0.48 -28.11
C VAL A 37 -3.62 -0.95 -26.81
N VAL A 38 -2.93 -1.81 -26.06
CA VAL A 38 -3.36 -2.27 -24.73
C VAL A 38 -2.49 -1.58 -23.68
N LEU A 39 -3.13 -0.85 -22.79
CA LEU A 39 -2.52 -0.14 -21.67
C LEU A 39 -2.95 -0.81 -20.36
N ASP A 40 -2.04 -1.54 -19.71
CA ASP A 40 -2.29 -2.24 -18.45
C ASP A 40 -1.70 -1.44 -17.29
N GLU A 41 -2.58 -0.89 -16.43
CA GLU A 41 -2.24 -0.04 -15.27
C GLU A 41 -1.25 1.09 -15.60
N PRO A 42 -1.43 1.86 -16.70
CA PRO A 42 -0.41 2.76 -17.19
C PRO A 42 -0.13 3.95 -16.27
N THR A 43 -0.99 4.21 -15.30
CA THR A 43 -0.90 5.37 -14.39
C THR A 43 -0.39 5.03 -12.99
N SER A 44 -0.11 3.76 -12.70
CA SER A 44 0.23 3.29 -11.35
C SER A 44 1.44 3.99 -10.71
N SER A 45 2.33 4.59 -11.52
CA SER A 45 3.54 5.29 -11.08
C SER A 45 3.64 6.74 -11.61
N LEU A 46 2.57 7.26 -12.20
CA LEU A 46 2.53 8.59 -12.78
C LEU A 46 1.97 9.61 -11.79
N THR A 47 2.48 10.84 -11.86
CA THR A 47 1.88 12.01 -11.22
C THR A 47 0.62 12.44 -11.97
N GLU A 48 -0.25 13.24 -11.34
CA GLU A 48 -1.48 13.73 -11.99
C GLU A 48 -1.20 14.48 -13.31
N LYS A 49 -0.14 15.27 -13.38
CA LYS A 49 0.26 15.95 -14.61
C LYS A 49 0.65 14.98 -15.72
N GLU A 50 1.32 13.89 -15.39
CA GLU A 50 1.70 12.84 -16.33
C GLU A 50 0.48 12.01 -16.76
N VAL A 51 -0.48 11.79 -15.87
CA VAL A 51 -1.79 11.17 -16.19
C VAL A 51 -2.56 12.02 -17.19
N ASP A 52 -2.67 13.33 -16.96
CA ASP A 52 -3.31 14.24 -17.91
C ASP A 52 -2.61 14.25 -19.28
N HIS A 53 -1.29 14.12 -19.28
CA HIS A 53 -0.51 14.01 -20.51
C HIS A 53 -0.83 12.70 -21.25
N LEU A 54 -0.86 11.57 -20.55
CA LEU A 54 -1.24 10.28 -21.09
C LEU A 54 -2.65 10.32 -21.70
N PHE A 55 -3.61 10.96 -21.03
CA PHE A 55 -4.97 11.08 -21.53
C PHE A 55 -5.06 11.91 -22.82
N ARG A 56 -4.25 12.96 -22.96
CA ARG A 56 -4.14 13.72 -24.21
C ARG A 56 -3.59 12.85 -25.34
N ILE A 57 -2.55 12.04 -25.07
CA ILE A 57 -1.99 11.10 -26.03
C ILE A 57 -3.06 10.08 -26.46
N THR A 58 -3.74 9.47 -25.50
CA THR A 58 -4.80 8.48 -25.73
C THR A 58 -5.91 9.06 -26.62
N LYS A 59 -6.42 10.26 -26.31
CA LYS A 59 -7.42 10.94 -27.12
C LYS A 59 -6.94 11.27 -28.54
N LYS A 60 -5.66 11.63 -28.69
CA LYS A 60 -5.07 11.87 -30.02
C LYS A 60 -5.05 10.58 -30.85
N LEU A 61 -4.66 9.46 -30.24
CA LEU A 61 -4.62 8.16 -30.91
C LEU A 61 -6.02 7.67 -31.32
N THR A 62 -7.01 7.77 -30.43
CA THR A 62 -8.39 7.39 -30.77
C THR A 62 -8.96 8.26 -31.88
N SER A 63 -8.66 9.56 -31.91
CA SER A 63 -9.05 10.45 -33.03
C SER A 63 -8.41 10.08 -34.38
N GLN A 64 -7.30 9.33 -34.37
CA GLN A 64 -6.63 8.78 -35.56
C GLN A 64 -7.15 7.37 -35.93
N GLY A 65 -8.14 6.84 -35.21
CA GLY A 65 -8.74 5.53 -35.47
C GLY A 65 -8.04 4.37 -34.77
N VAL A 66 -7.15 4.62 -33.80
CA VAL A 66 -6.53 3.58 -33.01
C VAL A 66 -7.49 3.13 -31.91
N GLY A 67 -7.75 1.82 -31.83
CA GLY A 67 -8.52 1.22 -30.74
C GLY A 67 -7.66 1.11 -29.48
N ILE A 68 -8.18 1.52 -28.32
CA ILE A 68 -7.46 1.46 -27.06
C ILE A 68 -8.21 0.57 -26.07
N ILE A 69 -7.49 -0.42 -25.49
CA ILE A 69 -7.95 -1.20 -24.35
C ILE A 69 -7.20 -0.66 -23.13
N TYR A 70 -7.92 0.04 -22.26
CA TYR A 70 -7.37 0.67 -21.07
C TYR A 70 -7.76 -0.12 -19.82
N ILE A 71 -6.78 -0.75 -19.16
CA ILE A 71 -7.00 -1.55 -17.95
C ILE A 71 -6.55 -0.72 -16.76
N SER A 72 -7.43 -0.48 -15.80
CA SER A 72 -7.12 0.21 -14.55
C SER A 72 -8.11 -0.18 -13.46
N HIS A 73 -7.69 -0.07 -12.21
CA HIS A 73 -8.56 -0.14 -11.04
C HIS A 73 -8.95 1.26 -10.51
N ARG A 74 -8.45 2.33 -11.12
CA ARG A 74 -8.78 3.73 -10.79
C ARG A 74 -10.03 4.14 -11.55
N ILE A 75 -11.18 4.02 -10.90
CA ILE A 75 -12.50 4.19 -11.53
C ILE A 75 -12.66 5.60 -12.11
N ASP A 76 -12.14 6.63 -11.42
CA ASP A 76 -12.20 8.02 -11.89
C ASP A 76 -11.48 8.20 -13.24
N GLU A 77 -10.38 7.48 -13.47
CA GLU A 77 -9.67 7.48 -14.75
C GLU A 77 -10.49 6.82 -15.86
N ILE A 78 -11.05 5.64 -15.55
CA ILE A 78 -11.86 4.85 -16.49
C ILE A 78 -13.07 5.66 -16.94
N LEU A 79 -13.82 6.27 -16.02
CA LEU A 79 -14.97 7.12 -16.33
C LEU A 79 -14.62 8.35 -17.17
N ARG A 80 -13.39 8.87 -17.02
CA ARG A 80 -12.91 10.06 -17.74
C ARG A 80 -12.48 9.79 -19.18
N ILE A 81 -12.01 8.55 -19.48
CA ILE A 81 -11.33 8.27 -20.75
C ILE A 81 -12.05 7.25 -21.64
N SER A 82 -12.89 6.39 -21.07
CA SER A 82 -13.50 5.27 -21.79
C SER A 82 -14.84 5.65 -22.44
N ASP A 83 -15.12 5.04 -23.59
CA ASP A 83 -16.45 5.07 -24.22
C ASP A 83 -17.34 3.97 -23.61
N ASP A 84 -16.81 2.74 -23.53
CA ASP A 84 -17.46 1.58 -22.94
C ASP A 84 -16.60 1.02 -21.80
N ILE A 85 -17.24 0.55 -20.74
CA ILE A 85 -16.57 -0.08 -19.58
C ILE A 85 -17.00 -1.54 -19.49
N THR A 86 -16.02 -2.43 -19.56
CA THR A 86 -16.19 -3.85 -19.29
C THR A 86 -15.66 -4.20 -17.90
N VAL A 87 -16.51 -4.77 -17.08
CA VAL A 87 -16.13 -5.25 -15.73
C VAL A 87 -15.84 -6.74 -15.77
N LEU A 88 -14.62 -7.10 -15.37
CA LEU A 88 -14.18 -8.47 -15.16
C LEU A 88 -13.98 -8.72 -13.67
N ARG A 89 -14.36 -9.91 -13.20
CA ARG A 89 -14.19 -10.35 -11.82
C ARG A 89 -13.84 -11.83 -11.74
N ASP A 90 -12.75 -12.17 -11.04
CA ASP A 90 -12.24 -13.54 -10.94
C ASP A 90 -12.08 -14.23 -12.32
N GLY A 91 -11.69 -13.46 -13.33
CA GLY A 91 -11.52 -13.93 -14.72
C GLY A 91 -12.82 -14.14 -15.50
N GLN A 92 -13.97 -13.75 -14.95
CA GLN A 92 -15.27 -13.84 -15.61
C GLN A 92 -15.77 -12.47 -16.03
N TRP A 93 -16.40 -12.41 -17.19
CA TRP A 93 -17.14 -11.25 -17.64
C TRP A 93 -18.39 -11.04 -16.79
N ILE A 94 -18.59 -9.82 -16.29
CA ILE A 94 -19.74 -9.44 -15.47
C ILE A 94 -20.72 -8.57 -16.25
N ALA A 95 -20.22 -7.50 -16.85
CA ALA A 95 -21.02 -6.56 -17.62
C ALA A 95 -20.15 -5.75 -18.58
N THR A 96 -20.76 -5.25 -19.66
CA THR A 96 -20.22 -4.17 -20.49
C THR A 96 -21.31 -3.13 -20.65
N LYS A 97 -21.01 -1.87 -20.33
CA LYS A 97 -21.96 -0.75 -20.40
C LYS A 97 -21.25 0.51 -20.92
N PRO A 98 -21.97 1.42 -21.60
CA PRO A 98 -21.44 2.75 -21.91
C PRO A 98 -20.99 3.49 -20.64
N ALA A 99 -19.84 4.18 -20.71
CA ALA A 99 -19.28 4.86 -19.55
C ALA A 99 -20.22 5.92 -18.96
N HIS A 100 -20.99 6.61 -19.80
CA HIS A 100 -21.96 7.65 -19.39
C HIS A 100 -23.18 7.10 -18.62
N GLU A 101 -23.42 5.79 -18.65
CA GLU A 101 -24.49 5.12 -17.88
C GLU A 101 -24.02 4.60 -16.52
N LEU A 102 -22.73 4.74 -16.22
CA LEU A 102 -22.12 4.21 -15.02
C LEU A 102 -21.62 5.33 -14.11
N ASP A 103 -21.75 5.10 -12.81
CA ASP A 103 -21.10 5.89 -11.77
C ASP A 103 -20.11 5.04 -10.98
N ASN A 104 -19.34 5.69 -10.09
CA ASN A 104 -18.37 5.03 -9.24
C ASN A 104 -18.99 3.90 -8.39
N ALA A 105 -20.19 4.11 -7.87
CA ALA A 105 -20.85 3.15 -6.98
C ALA A 105 -21.28 1.89 -7.73
N GLU A 106 -21.85 2.05 -8.95
CA GLU A 106 -22.28 0.93 -9.79
C GLU A 106 -21.09 0.11 -10.29
N ILE A 107 -19.98 0.74 -10.68
CA ILE A 107 -18.76 0.02 -11.09
C ILE A 107 -18.22 -0.79 -9.92
N ILE A 108 -18.12 -0.20 -8.73
CA ILE A 108 -17.68 -0.91 -7.51
C ILE A 108 -18.61 -2.09 -7.22
N ARG A 109 -19.91 -1.90 -7.32
CA ARG A 109 -20.91 -2.96 -7.11
C ARG A 109 -20.69 -4.14 -8.06
N LEU A 110 -20.44 -3.87 -9.34
CA LEU A 110 -20.17 -4.89 -10.35
C LEU A 110 -18.85 -5.62 -10.08
N MET A 111 -17.80 -4.90 -9.61
CA MET A 111 -16.49 -5.48 -9.35
C MET A 111 -16.47 -6.38 -8.11
N VAL A 112 -17.21 -6.07 -7.05
CA VAL A 112 -17.02 -6.69 -5.72
C VAL A 112 -18.08 -7.73 -5.36
N ASN A 113 -19.20 -7.85 -6.10
CA ASN A 113 -20.33 -8.78 -5.82
C ASN A 113 -20.95 -8.64 -4.41
N ARG A 114 -20.84 -7.49 -3.79
CA ARG A 114 -21.51 -7.12 -2.55
C ARG A 114 -22.03 -5.70 -2.74
N GLU A 115 -23.16 -5.38 -2.15
CA GLU A 115 -23.55 -4.00 -1.94
C GLU A 115 -22.54 -3.39 -0.95
N LEU A 116 -21.40 -2.91 -1.48
CA LEU A 116 -20.54 -2.03 -0.71
C LEU A 116 -21.26 -0.68 -0.65
N THR A 117 -22.12 -0.54 0.31
CA THR A 117 -22.75 0.75 0.67
C THR A 117 -21.69 1.80 1.04
N HIS A 118 -20.45 1.34 1.33
CA HIS A 118 -19.33 2.20 1.71
C HIS A 118 -18.01 1.70 1.09
N ARG A 119 -17.18 2.63 0.60
CA ARG A 119 -15.83 2.38 0.06
C ARG A 119 -14.88 1.77 1.10
N PHE A 120 -15.11 2.06 2.37
CA PHE A 120 -14.32 1.57 3.51
C PHE A 120 -15.22 0.81 4.48
N PRO A 121 -14.69 -0.21 5.20
CA PRO A 121 -15.43 -0.86 6.26
C PRO A 121 -15.76 0.10 7.40
N GLU A 122 -16.84 -0.20 8.14
CA GLU A 122 -17.16 0.53 9.36
C GLU A 122 -16.02 0.40 10.36
N LYS A 123 -15.60 1.54 10.89
CA LYS A 123 -14.52 1.64 11.86
C LYS A 123 -15.06 1.36 13.26
N THR A 124 -14.70 0.21 13.81
CA THR A 124 -15.21 -0.30 15.09
C THR A 124 -14.16 -0.30 16.20
N ASN A 125 -12.90 -0.03 15.87
CA ASN A 125 -11.81 0.01 16.84
C ASN A 125 -11.94 1.23 17.78
N ARG A 126 -11.47 1.04 19.03
CA ARG A 126 -11.49 2.08 20.07
C ARG A 126 -10.09 2.21 20.65
N PRO A 127 -9.33 3.22 20.22
CA PRO A 127 -8.01 3.49 20.80
C PRO A 127 -8.09 3.72 22.31
N SER A 128 -7.15 3.15 23.05
CA SER A 128 -7.04 3.29 24.50
C SER A 128 -5.60 3.66 24.88
N GLY A 129 -5.18 3.65 26.12
CA GLY A 129 -3.86 4.06 26.61
C GLY A 129 -2.69 3.92 25.66
N GLU A 130 -1.64 4.69 25.88
CA GLU A 130 -0.41 4.66 25.09
C GLU A 130 0.27 3.28 25.14
N ILE A 131 0.63 2.73 23.97
CA ILE A 131 1.37 1.48 23.85
C ILE A 131 2.83 1.72 23.44
N MET A 132 3.05 2.70 22.54
CA MET A 132 4.39 3.07 22.05
C MET A 132 4.52 4.59 22.01
N SER A 133 5.70 5.09 22.36
CA SER A 133 6.10 6.47 22.09
C SER A 133 7.45 6.52 21.36
N VAL A 134 7.55 7.47 20.47
CA VAL A 134 8.75 7.83 19.71
C VAL A 134 9.08 9.27 20.05
N SER A 135 10.30 9.55 20.49
CA SER A 135 10.74 10.89 20.93
C SER A 135 12.02 11.30 20.22
N ASN A 136 11.99 12.45 19.53
CA ASN A 136 13.10 13.10 18.83
C ASN A 136 13.91 12.16 17.92
N LEU A 137 13.21 11.21 17.28
CA LEU A 137 13.82 10.19 16.44
C LEU A 137 14.36 10.80 15.14
N SER A 138 15.63 10.52 14.83
CA SER A 138 16.29 10.90 13.58
C SER A 138 17.00 9.70 12.96
N GLY A 139 16.93 9.61 11.63
CA GLY A 139 17.68 8.61 10.89
C GLY A 139 19.13 9.06 10.66
N ARG A 140 20.06 8.10 10.60
CA ARG A 140 21.50 8.35 10.58
C ARG A 140 22.06 8.78 9.23
N TYR A 141 21.56 8.20 8.15
CA TYR A 141 22.17 8.38 6.83
C TYR A 141 21.24 9.15 5.88
N PRO A 142 21.62 10.36 5.42
CA PRO A 142 20.85 11.09 4.42
C PRO A 142 20.75 10.34 3.07
N PRO A 143 19.66 10.49 2.33
CA PRO A 143 18.48 11.29 2.67
C PRO A 143 17.57 10.59 3.69
N THR A 144 17.25 11.23 4.82
CA THR A 144 16.48 10.65 5.92
C THR A 144 15.56 11.69 6.59
N PHE A 145 14.97 11.33 7.72
CA PHE A 145 14.10 12.18 8.53
C PHE A 145 14.83 12.68 9.80
N THR A 146 14.32 13.76 10.38
CA THR A 146 14.91 14.42 11.54
C THR A 146 13.83 14.84 12.54
N ASP A 147 14.11 14.56 13.83
CA ASP A 147 13.35 15.06 14.99
C ASP A 147 11.84 14.72 14.94
N VAL A 148 11.51 13.45 14.71
CA VAL A 148 10.13 12.97 14.67
C VAL A 148 9.72 12.45 16.03
N SER A 149 8.61 13.00 16.58
CA SER A 149 8.03 12.58 17.86
C SER A 149 6.54 12.32 17.73
N PHE A 150 6.07 11.15 18.19
CA PHE A 150 4.65 10.80 18.21
C PHE A 150 4.38 9.68 19.21
N THR A 151 3.11 9.47 19.51
CA THR A 151 2.64 8.36 20.33
C THR A 151 1.70 7.48 19.53
N LEU A 152 1.62 6.20 19.86
CA LEU A 152 0.67 5.23 19.34
C LEU A 152 -0.11 4.63 20.51
N ARG A 153 -1.42 4.56 20.36
CA ARG A 153 -2.32 4.01 21.38
C ARG A 153 -2.64 2.54 21.09
N LYS A 154 -2.98 1.79 22.10
CA LYS A 154 -3.48 0.42 21.95
C LYS A 154 -4.78 0.42 21.15
N GLY A 155 -4.84 -0.39 20.09
CA GLY A 155 -6.02 -0.46 19.22
C GLY A 155 -6.17 0.73 18.26
N GLU A 156 -5.12 1.55 18.11
CA GLU A 156 -5.11 2.70 17.20
C GLU A 156 -4.58 2.31 15.82
N ILE A 157 -5.16 2.92 14.79
CA ILE A 157 -4.63 2.97 13.44
C ILE A 157 -4.14 4.39 13.20
N LEU A 158 -2.81 4.60 13.35
CA LEU A 158 -2.15 5.87 13.09
C LEU A 158 -1.71 5.92 11.61
N GLY A 159 -2.34 6.77 10.83
CA GLY A 159 -1.95 7.04 9.45
C GLY A 159 -0.67 7.88 9.37
N VAL A 160 0.13 7.68 8.34
CA VAL A 160 1.27 8.55 8.02
C VAL A 160 1.13 9.05 6.60
N ALA A 161 0.81 10.34 6.47
CA ALA A 161 0.68 11.07 5.22
C ALA A 161 1.97 11.82 4.86
N GLY A 162 2.08 12.22 3.59
CA GLY A 162 3.15 13.08 3.10
C GLY A 162 3.35 12.90 1.60
N LEU A 163 3.98 13.88 0.96
CA LEU A 163 4.30 13.81 -0.47
C LEU A 163 5.40 12.79 -0.75
N VAL A 164 5.57 12.44 -2.02
CA VAL A 164 6.67 11.57 -2.46
C VAL A 164 8.00 12.16 -1.99
N GLY A 165 8.85 11.35 -1.37
CA GLY A 165 10.11 11.78 -0.80
C GLY A 165 10.03 12.37 0.62
N SER A 166 8.86 12.38 1.28
CA SER A 166 8.70 12.88 2.66
C SER A 166 9.32 12.00 3.77
N ARG A 167 9.96 10.88 3.42
CA ARG A 167 10.73 9.98 4.30
C ARG A 167 9.88 9.13 5.25
N ARG A 168 8.67 8.79 4.86
CA ARG A 168 7.76 7.91 5.61
C ARG A 168 8.30 6.49 5.73
N THR A 169 8.76 5.92 4.62
CA THR A 169 9.39 4.59 4.56
C THR A 169 10.64 4.50 5.42
N GLU A 170 11.50 5.55 5.38
CA GLU A 170 12.71 5.62 6.20
C GLU A 170 12.37 5.63 7.71
N LEU A 171 11.29 6.34 8.09
CA LEU A 171 10.80 6.37 9.47
C LEU A 171 10.39 4.95 9.95
N LEU A 172 9.54 4.24 9.20
CA LEU A 172 9.11 2.90 9.55
C LEU A 172 10.30 1.91 9.61
N ASN A 173 11.17 1.97 8.61
CA ASN A 173 12.36 1.11 8.56
C ASN A 173 13.32 1.37 9.74
N THR A 174 13.45 2.62 10.20
CA THR A 174 14.26 2.95 11.37
C THR A 174 13.61 2.46 12.66
N ILE A 175 12.30 2.59 12.82
CA ILE A 175 11.57 2.04 13.98
C ILE A 175 11.71 0.51 14.04
N PHE A 176 11.70 -0.15 12.89
CA PHE A 176 11.86 -1.61 12.79
C PHE A 176 13.34 -2.08 12.88
N GLY A 177 14.31 -1.16 12.85
CA GLY A 177 15.73 -1.51 12.93
C GLY A 177 16.33 -2.03 11.62
N VAL A 178 15.71 -1.76 10.45
CA VAL A 178 16.33 -1.96 9.13
C VAL A 178 17.36 -0.87 8.90
N PHE A 179 17.02 0.39 9.24
CA PHE A 179 17.94 1.51 9.19
C PHE A 179 18.38 1.91 10.59
N THR A 180 19.61 2.40 10.69
CA THR A 180 20.18 2.85 11.95
C THR A 180 19.63 4.21 12.33
N ARG A 181 19.13 4.35 13.56
CA ARG A 181 18.82 5.67 14.13
C ARG A 181 20.10 6.43 14.48
N ASP A 182 20.05 7.73 14.42
CA ASP A 182 21.10 8.63 14.90
C ASP A 182 20.81 9.09 16.32
N THR A 183 19.62 9.65 16.54
CA THR A 183 19.15 10.15 17.84
C THR A 183 17.76 9.68 18.16
N GLY A 184 17.29 9.93 19.36
CA GLY A 184 15.94 9.71 19.82
C GLY A 184 15.73 8.37 20.51
N GLU A 185 14.53 8.23 21.06
CA GLU A 185 14.12 7.08 21.88
C GLU A 185 12.83 6.47 21.36
N ILE A 186 12.71 5.16 21.51
CA ILE A 186 11.47 4.41 21.31
C ILE A 186 11.15 3.72 22.63
N ARG A 187 9.93 3.92 23.12
CA ARG A 187 9.43 3.24 24.32
C ARG A 187 8.23 2.37 23.97
N LEU A 188 8.18 1.19 24.52
CA LEU A 188 7.06 0.27 24.44
C LEU A 188 6.56 0.00 25.86
N HIS A 189 5.27 0.23 26.12
CA HIS A 189 4.70 0.19 27.48
C HIS A 189 5.46 1.06 28.51
N GLY A 190 6.01 2.20 28.05
CA GLY A 190 6.83 3.10 28.88
C GLY A 190 8.29 2.69 29.05
N GLU A 191 8.66 1.46 28.70
CA GLU A 191 10.02 0.96 28.77
C GLU A 191 10.85 1.32 27.53
N LEU A 192 12.07 1.78 27.73
CA LEU A 192 12.99 2.09 26.63
C LEU A 192 13.39 0.82 25.90
N ILE A 193 13.19 0.80 24.59
CA ILE A 193 13.60 -0.32 23.74
C ILE A 193 14.63 0.14 22.69
N ASN A 194 15.45 -0.81 22.24
CA ASN A 194 16.41 -0.57 21.17
C ASN A 194 16.24 -1.60 20.05
N ASN A 195 15.48 -1.24 19.02
CA ASN A 195 15.33 -2.06 17.82
C ASN A 195 16.59 -1.91 16.93
N SER A 196 17.71 -2.46 17.36
CA SER A 196 19.00 -2.37 16.66
C SER A 196 19.09 -3.25 15.40
N SER A 197 18.11 -4.13 15.21
CA SER A 197 17.95 -4.96 14.02
C SER A 197 16.51 -5.46 13.88
N PRO A 198 16.09 -5.91 12.68
CA PRO A 198 14.79 -6.53 12.47
C PRO A 198 14.50 -7.74 13.37
N GLU A 199 15.53 -8.50 13.72
CA GLU A 199 15.39 -9.64 14.64
C GLU A 199 15.06 -9.18 16.06
N VAL A 200 15.68 -8.10 16.53
CA VAL A 200 15.38 -7.50 17.84
C VAL A 200 13.97 -6.88 17.83
N ALA A 201 13.63 -6.11 16.81
CA ALA A 201 12.30 -5.53 16.66
C ALA A 201 11.19 -6.61 16.69
N LYS A 202 11.39 -7.71 15.97
CA LYS A 202 10.46 -8.85 16.01
C LYS A 202 10.34 -9.44 17.42
N ARG A 203 11.42 -9.56 18.20
CA ARG A 203 11.36 -10.04 19.59
C ARG A 203 10.63 -9.07 20.51
N ASN A 204 10.71 -7.77 20.21
CA ASN A 204 9.98 -6.73 20.92
C ASN A 204 8.52 -6.59 20.44
N GLY A 205 8.02 -7.55 19.66
CA GLY A 205 6.62 -7.55 19.22
C GLY A 205 6.29 -6.65 18.05
N PHE A 206 7.26 -6.30 17.19
CA PHE A 206 7.04 -5.51 15.98
C PHE A 206 6.95 -6.40 14.73
N ALA A 207 6.11 -5.97 13.79
CA ALA A 207 6.04 -6.50 12.43
C ALA A 207 6.17 -5.36 11.42
N LEU A 208 6.79 -5.62 10.25
CA LEU A 208 6.92 -4.66 9.16
C LEU A 208 6.43 -5.27 7.85
N ILE A 209 5.47 -4.61 7.22
CA ILE A 209 5.10 -4.82 5.81
C ILE A 209 5.75 -3.71 5.00
N THR A 210 6.52 -4.09 4.00
CA THR A 210 7.30 -3.18 3.17
C THR A 210 6.54 -2.71 1.94
N GLU A 211 6.82 -1.51 1.46
CA GLU A 211 6.19 -0.89 0.28
C GLU A 211 6.31 -1.78 -0.98
N GLU A 212 7.51 -2.28 -1.26
CA GLU A 212 7.81 -3.07 -2.46
C GLU A 212 7.53 -4.56 -2.22
N ARG A 213 6.25 -4.97 -2.32
CA ARG A 213 5.83 -6.36 -2.10
C ARG A 213 6.67 -7.37 -2.89
N ARG A 214 6.90 -7.13 -4.19
CA ARG A 214 7.60 -8.10 -5.07
C ARG A 214 9.09 -8.16 -4.80
N ALA A 215 9.72 -7.05 -4.44
CA ALA A 215 11.17 -6.99 -4.24
C ALA A 215 11.57 -7.41 -2.83
N THR A 216 10.80 -7.00 -1.80
CA THR A 216 11.19 -7.17 -0.40
C THR A 216 10.17 -7.95 0.44
N GLY A 217 8.93 -8.07 -0.04
CA GLY A 217 7.85 -8.70 0.71
C GLY A 217 7.73 -10.21 0.51
N ILE A 218 8.05 -10.77 -0.65
CA ILE A 218 7.87 -12.19 -0.97
C ILE A 218 9.14 -12.85 -1.48
N PHE A 219 9.19 -14.19 -1.36
CA PHE A 219 10.14 -15.05 -2.07
C PHE A 219 9.43 -15.66 -3.28
N PRO A 220 9.50 -15.02 -4.46
CA PRO A 220 8.60 -15.28 -5.58
C PRO A 220 8.69 -16.69 -6.16
N MET A 221 9.84 -17.35 -6.05
CA MET A 221 10.07 -18.73 -6.52
C MET A 221 9.64 -19.78 -5.50
N MET A 222 9.37 -19.36 -4.26
CA MET A 222 8.95 -20.27 -3.18
C MET A 222 7.42 -20.38 -3.12
N ASN A 223 6.97 -21.49 -2.53
CA ASN A 223 5.53 -21.73 -2.33
C ASN A 223 4.97 -20.87 -1.18
N ILE A 224 3.64 -20.86 -1.06
CA ILE A 224 2.91 -20.14 -0.01
C ILE A 224 3.34 -20.61 1.37
N PHE A 225 3.47 -21.93 1.55
CA PHE A 225 3.91 -22.55 2.78
C PHE A 225 5.21 -21.92 3.30
N PHE A 226 6.27 -21.87 2.48
CA PHE A 226 7.54 -21.25 2.85
C PHE A 226 7.38 -19.76 3.15
N ASN A 227 6.66 -19.04 2.27
CA ASN A 227 6.42 -17.61 2.44
C ASN A 227 5.69 -17.29 3.75
N THR A 228 4.79 -18.13 4.20
CA THR A 228 4.04 -17.93 5.44
C THR A 228 4.90 -18.11 6.69
N ILE A 229 5.84 -19.07 6.71
CA ILE A 229 6.56 -19.45 7.95
C ILE A 229 7.90 -18.73 8.14
N ILE A 230 8.47 -18.12 7.12
CA ILE A 230 9.87 -17.68 7.11
C ILE A 230 10.20 -16.68 8.25
N ALA A 231 9.29 -15.80 8.62
CA ALA A 231 9.50 -14.87 9.72
C ALA A 231 9.53 -15.57 11.10
N ASN A 232 8.94 -16.75 11.20
CA ASN A 232 8.79 -17.52 12.43
C ASN A 232 9.56 -18.85 12.43
N LEU A 233 10.51 -19.02 11.50
CA LEU A 233 11.17 -20.29 11.21
C LEU A 233 11.83 -20.93 12.45
N LYS A 234 12.44 -20.12 13.33
CA LYS A 234 13.09 -20.58 14.57
C LYS A 234 12.15 -21.35 15.52
N ASN A 235 10.83 -21.06 15.47
CA ASN A 235 9.83 -21.72 16.33
C ASN A 235 9.44 -23.12 15.83
N TYR A 236 9.82 -23.46 14.61
CA TYR A 236 9.53 -24.78 14.02
C TYR A 236 10.65 -25.81 14.19
N GLY A 237 11.81 -25.41 14.72
CA GLY A 237 12.93 -26.29 15.01
C GLY A 237 14.28 -25.65 14.68
N LYS A 238 15.35 -26.13 15.34
CA LYS A 238 16.71 -25.61 15.14
C LYS A 238 17.46 -26.34 14.02
N VAL A 239 17.25 -27.66 13.89
CA VAL A 239 17.92 -28.53 12.92
C VAL A 239 16.92 -29.17 11.95
N LEU A 240 15.84 -29.74 12.48
CA LEU A 240 14.76 -30.33 11.69
C LEU A 240 13.46 -29.56 11.91
N LEU A 241 12.81 -29.19 10.83
CA LEU A 241 11.55 -28.46 10.86
C LEU A 241 10.38 -29.40 11.17
N ARG A 242 9.53 -29.02 12.10
CA ARG A 242 8.32 -29.74 12.52
C ARG A 242 7.20 -29.58 11.48
N GLN A 243 7.23 -30.36 10.41
CA GLN A 243 6.33 -30.26 9.26
C GLN A 243 4.83 -30.23 9.62
N LYS A 244 4.39 -31.05 10.59
CA LYS A 244 2.99 -31.07 11.05
C LYS A 244 2.54 -29.73 11.65
N ARG A 245 3.41 -29.08 12.46
CA ARG A 245 3.12 -27.77 13.06
C ARG A 245 3.08 -26.68 11.99
N ILE A 246 4.04 -26.69 11.08
CA ILE A 246 4.08 -25.75 9.97
C ILE A 246 2.82 -25.86 9.11
N ALA A 247 2.40 -27.10 8.74
CA ALA A 247 1.19 -27.32 7.96
C ALA A 247 -0.08 -26.80 8.68
N LYS A 248 -0.16 -26.99 10.01
CA LYS A 248 -1.25 -26.47 10.84
C LYS A 248 -1.28 -24.93 10.83
N ASP A 249 -0.14 -24.28 11.09
CA ASP A 249 -0.05 -22.81 11.18
C ASP A 249 -0.27 -22.16 9.81
N THR A 250 0.25 -22.75 8.73
CA THR A 250 -0.02 -22.26 7.36
C THR A 250 -1.51 -22.40 7.01
N LYS A 251 -2.14 -23.54 7.32
CA LYS A 251 -3.56 -23.71 7.08
C LYS A 251 -4.38 -22.70 7.88
N HIS A 252 -4.06 -22.52 9.16
CA HIS A 252 -4.72 -21.52 10.00
C HIS A 252 -4.56 -20.10 9.44
N SER A 253 -3.39 -19.72 8.95
CA SER A 253 -3.17 -18.41 8.32
C SER A 253 -4.03 -18.23 7.06
N ILE A 254 -4.09 -19.25 6.18
CA ILE A 254 -4.90 -19.24 4.97
C ILE A 254 -6.38 -19.10 5.32
N ASP A 255 -6.87 -19.93 6.25
CA ASP A 255 -8.28 -19.95 6.66
C ASP A 255 -8.69 -18.61 7.32
N THR A 256 -7.86 -18.08 8.23
CA THR A 256 -8.12 -16.83 8.97
C THR A 256 -8.16 -15.62 8.04
N LEU A 257 -7.30 -15.58 7.03
CA LEU A 257 -7.19 -14.45 6.11
C LEU A 257 -8.07 -14.61 4.87
N SER A 258 -8.83 -15.73 4.79
CA SER A 258 -9.65 -16.07 3.62
C SER A 258 -8.83 -15.99 2.32
N ASP A 259 -7.59 -16.50 2.37
CA ASP A 259 -6.67 -16.47 1.23
C ASP A 259 -7.13 -17.47 0.17
N ARG A 260 -7.45 -16.97 -1.04
CA ARG A 260 -7.90 -17.81 -2.14
C ARG A 260 -6.70 -18.46 -2.82
N THR A 261 -6.36 -19.66 -2.39
CA THR A 261 -5.26 -20.44 -2.95
C THR A 261 -5.70 -21.88 -3.24
N PRO A 262 -5.30 -22.46 -4.38
CA PRO A 262 -5.58 -23.88 -4.67
C PRO A 262 -4.89 -24.83 -3.70
N SER A 263 -3.69 -24.48 -3.23
CA SER A 263 -2.90 -25.30 -2.31
C SER A 263 -1.79 -24.48 -1.65
N PRO A 264 -1.42 -24.76 -0.38
CA PRO A 264 -0.22 -24.18 0.25
C PRO A 264 1.09 -24.46 -0.50
N LYS A 265 1.12 -25.45 -1.40
CA LYS A 265 2.27 -25.79 -2.26
C LYS A 265 2.35 -24.94 -3.52
N THR A 266 1.33 -24.15 -3.81
CA THR A 266 1.31 -23.23 -4.95
C THR A 266 2.40 -22.18 -4.80
N THR A 267 3.10 -21.85 -5.90
CA THR A 267 4.11 -20.78 -5.92
C THR A 267 3.44 -19.43 -5.68
N ILE A 268 3.97 -18.62 -4.77
CA ILE A 268 3.34 -17.36 -4.37
C ILE A 268 3.18 -16.36 -5.53
N ARG A 269 4.07 -16.38 -6.51
CA ARG A 269 4.01 -15.49 -7.67
C ARG A 269 2.76 -15.70 -8.54
N SER A 270 2.10 -16.87 -8.46
CA SER A 270 0.88 -17.16 -9.23
C SER A 270 -0.40 -16.62 -8.56
N LEU A 271 -0.29 -16.10 -7.34
CA LEU A 271 -1.41 -15.46 -6.65
C LEU A 271 -1.64 -14.04 -7.14
N SER A 272 -2.90 -13.56 -7.04
CA SER A 272 -3.23 -12.15 -7.19
C SER A 272 -2.50 -11.29 -6.15
N GLY A 273 -2.39 -9.99 -6.43
CA GLY A 273 -1.74 -9.05 -5.52
C GLY A 273 -2.32 -9.06 -4.11
N GLY A 274 -3.64 -9.09 -3.98
CA GLY A 274 -4.33 -9.13 -2.69
C GLY A 274 -4.02 -10.40 -1.90
N ASN A 275 -4.01 -11.56 -2.57
CA ASN A 275 -3.68 -12.82 -1.90
C ASN A 275 -2.20 -12.89 -1.49
N GLN A 276 -1.27 -12.38 -2.33
CA GLN A 276 0.13 -12.24 -1.92
C GLN A 276 0.27 -11.39 -0.65
N GLN A 277 -0.47 -10.28 -0.57
CA GLN A 277 -0.45 -9.39 0.60
C GLN A 277 -1.00 -10.08 1.86
N LYS A 278 -2.07 -10.85 1.74
CA LYS A 278 -2.60 -11.66 2.83
C LYS A 278 -1.58 -12.67 3.36
N VAL A 279 -0.85 -13.34 2.47
CA VAL A 279 0.25 -14.24 2.87
C VAL A 279 1.33 -13.49 3.66
N ILE A 280 1.71 -12.27 3.23
CA ILE A 280 2.69 -11.45 3.96
C ILE A 280 2.15 -11.05 5.34
N ILE A 281 0.90 -10.59 5.42
CA ILE A 281 0.27 -10.25 6.71
C ILE A 281 0.23 -11.50 7.60
N GLY A 282 -0.22 -12.63 7.09
CA GLY A 282 -0.29 -13.90 7.82
C GLY A 282 1.07 -14.38 8.35
N ARG A 283 2.13 -14.20 7.57
CA ARG A 283 3.52 -14.44 7.99
C ARG A 283 3.86 -13.71 9.28
N TRP A 284 3.54 -12.42 9.32
CA TRP A 284 3.83 -11.59 10.47
C TRP A 284 2.91 -11.88 11.65
N LEU A 285 1.63 -12.15 11.42
CA LEU A 285 0.70 -12.52 12.49
C LEU A 285 1.12 -13.80 13.23
N LEU A 286 1.81 -14.74 12.57
CA LEU A 286 2.39 -15.91 13.21
C LEU A 286 3.50 -15.59 14.23
N THR A 287 4.04 -14.38 14.23
CA THR A 287 4.98 -13.91 15.25
C THR A 287 4.30 -13.24 16.44
N ASP A 288 2.96 -13.13 16.42
CA ASP A 288 2.11 -12.45 17.40
C ASP A 288 2.59 -11.04 17.76
N PRO A 289 2.67 -10.12 16.78
CA PRO A 289 3.14 -8.77 17.00
C PRO A 289 2.11 -7.93 17.80
N GLU A 290 2.60 -7.02 18.64
CA GLU A 290 1.78 -5.98 19.27
C GLU A 290 1.68 -4.73 18.40
N ILE A 291 2.75 -4.43 17.65
CA ILE A 291 2.87 -3.26 16.77
C ILE A 291 3.03 -3.73 15.33
N LEU A 292 2.16 -3.24 14.43
CA LEU A 292 2.27 -3.46 12.99
C LEU A 292 2.65 -2.15 12.29
N LEU A 293 3.76 -2.17 11.58
CA LEU A 293 4.22 -1.10 10.70
C LEU A 293 3.85 -1.51 9.27
N LEU A 294 2.93 -0.78 8.64
CA LEU A 294 2.39 -1.11 7.32
C LEU A 294 2.79 -0.01 6.34
N ASP A 295 3.72 -0.31 5.44
CA ASP A 295 4.15 0.63 4.41
C ASP A 295 3.44 0.31 3.09
N GLU A 296 2.51 1.17 2.68
CA GLU A 296 1.69 1.03 1.47
C GLU A 296 1.02 -0.37 1.36
N PRO A 297 0.27 -0.84 2.38
CA PRO A 297 -0.19 -2.23 2.45
C PRO A 297 -1.17 -2.62 1.34
N THR A 298 -1.73 -1.67 0.63
CA THR A 298 -2.76 -1.84 -0.41
C THR A 298 -2.28 -1.45 -1.81
N ARG A 299 -1.01 -1.09 -1.95
CA ARG A 299 -0.45 -0.65 -3.24
C ARG A 299 -0.46 -1.77 -4.28
N GLY A 300 -1.02 -1.48 -5.47
CA GLY A 300 -1.11 -2.44 -6.57
C GLY A 300 -2.00 -3.64 -6.25
N ILE A 301 -3.08 -3.41 -5.51
CA ILE A 301 -4.11 -4.39 -5.14
C ILE A 301 -5.45 -3.88 -5.68
N ASP A 302 -6.28 -4.81 -6.17
CA ASP A 302 -7.62 -4.47 -6.66
C ASP A 302 -8.56 -4.01 -5.54
N VAL A 303 -9.62 -3.27 -5.92
CA VAL A 303 -10.54 -2.61 -4.97
C VAL A 303 -11.19 -3.59 -4.00
N GLY A 304 -11.55 -4.80 -4.48
CA GLY A 304 -12.19 -5.80 -3.63
C GLY A 304 -11.22 -6.34 -2.57
N ALA A 305 -9.99 -6.63 -2.96
CA ALA A 305 -8.95 -7.09 -2.04
C ALA A 305 -8.49 -5.97 -1.09
N LYS A 306 -8.49 -4.69 -1.52
CA LYS A 306 -8.23 -3.55 -0.61
C LYS A 306 -9.22 -3.53 0.54
N PHE A 307 -10.54 -3.68 0.25
CA PHE A 307 -11.56 -3.70 1.28
C PHE A 307 -11.34 -4.81 2.32
N GLU A 308 -10.96 -6.02 1.86
CA GLU A 308 -10.65 -7.15 2.76
C GLU A 308 -9.42 -6.85 3.64
N ILE A 309 -8.41 -6.16 3.11
CA ILE A 309 -7.24 -5.74 3.90
C ILE A 309 -7.61 -4.65 4.91
N TYR A 310 -8.45 -3.67 4.56
CA TYR A 310 -8.93 -2.67 5.52
C TYR A 310 -9.71 -3.34 6.66
N GLN A 311 -10.60 -4.28 6.34
CA GLN A 311 -11.34 -5.06 7.34
C GLN A 311 -10.38 -5.82 8.28
N LEU A 312 -9.33 -6.41 7.73
CA LEU A 312 -8.31 -7.10 8.51
C LEU A 312 -7.56 -6.14 9.43
N ILE A 313 -7.16 -4.96 8.94
CA ILE A 313 -6.46 -3.92 9.71
C ILE A 313 -7.34 -3.46 10.88
N ILE A 314 -8.62 -3.17 10.63
CA ILE A 314 -9.58 -2.77 11.68
C ILE A 314 -9.78 -3.90 12.70
N ASN A 315 -9.89 -5.15 12.26
CA ASN A 315 -10.01 -6.31 13.15
C ASN A 315 -8.76 -6.49 14.05
N LEU A 316 -7.58 -6.24 13.53
CA LEU A 316 -6.32 -6.28 14.31
C LEU A 316 -6.27 -5.15 15.34
N ALA A 317 -6.72 -3.95 14.98
CA ALA A 317 -6.87 -2.83 15.92
C ALA A 317 -7.90 -3.16 17.02
N ASN A 318 -9.04 -3.78 16.67
CA ASN A 318 -10.03 -4.26 17.65
C ASN A 318 -9.46 -5.29 18.64
N GLN A 319 -8.44 -6.07 18.23
CA GLN A 319 -7.71 -6.97 19.12
C GLN A 319 -6.69 -6.26 20.01
N GLY A 320 -6.62 -4.93 19.92
CA GLY A 320 -5.72 -4.09 20.72
C GLY A 320 -4.32 -3.92 20.14
N LYS A 321 -4.04 -4.35 18.91
CA LYS A 321 -2.76 -4.11 18.26
C LYS A 321 -2.63 -2.64 17.87
N GLY A 322 -1.44 -2.04 18.06
CA GLY A 322 -1.12 -0.71 17.57
C GLY A 322 -0.68 -0.79 16.11
N ILE A 323 -1.23 0.05 15.25
CA ILE A 323 -0.96 0.01 13.81
C ILE A 323 -0.47 1.38 13.33
N VAL A 324 0.68 1.41 12.66
CA VAL A 324 1.17 2.59 11.94
C VAL A 324 1.07 2.28 10.45
N MET A 325 0.27 3.03 9.71
CA MET A 325 -0.01 2.78 8.29
C MET A 325 0.40 3.97 7.43
N VAL A 326 1.38 3.76 6.57
CA VAL A 326 1.72 4.70 5.49
C VAL A 326 0.80 4.41 4.31
N SER A 327 0.22 5.45 3.72
CA SER A 327 -0.45 5.37 2.42
C SER A 327 -0.25 6.67 1.63
N SER A 328 -0.05 6.53 0.32
CA SER A 328 -0.07 7.62 -0.64
C SER A 328 -1.48 7.98 -1.08
N GLU A 329 -2.46 7.11 -0.82
CA GLU A 329 -3.86 7.34 -1.13
C GLU A 329 -4.56 8.04 0.05
N MET A 330 -4.78 9.35 -0.06
CA MET A 330 -5.45 10.14 0.98
C MET A 330 -6.80 9.56 1.41
N PRO A 331 -7.67 9.06 0.51
CA PRO A 331 -8.92 8.43 0.91
C PRO A 331 -8.75 7.23 1.84
N GLU A 332 -7.66 6.44 1.73
CA GLU A 332 -7.39 5.32 2.63
C GLU A 332 -7.13 5.81 4.05
N LEU A 333 -6.27 6.81 4.20
CA LEU A 333 -5.95 7.40 5.50
C LEU A 333 -7.20 8.00 6.16
N LEU A 334 -7.98 8.73 5.38
CA LEU A 334 -9.25 9.31 5.83
C LEU A 334 -10.32 8.25 6.13
N GLY A 335 -10.30 7.11 5.45
CA GLY A 335 -11.28 6.04 5.60
C GLY A 335 -11.11 5.20 6.85
N ILE A 336 -9.88 4.87 7.24
CA ILE A 336 -9.61 3.87 8.28
C ILE A 336 -8.75 4.33 9.46
N CYS A 337 -7.99 5.44 9.35
CA CYS A 337 -7.11 5.90 10.43
C CYS A 337 -7.85 6.66 11.52
N ASP A 338 -7.34 6.64 12.74
CA ASP A 338 -7.83 7.40 13.91
C ASP A 338 -7.20 8.79 13.98
N ARG A 339 -5.91 8.87 13.73
CA ARG A 339 -5.11 10.09 13.59
C ARG A 339 -4.20 9.95 12.38
N ILE A 340 -3.78 11.07 11.83
CA ILE A 340 -2.88 11.11 10.68
C ILE A 340 -1.67 11.99 11.03
N LEU A 341 -0.50 11.38 11.10
CA LEU A 341 0.79 12.04 11.21
C LEU A 341 1.21 12.51 9.81
N VAL A 342 1.53 13.78 9.65
CA VAL A 342 1.89 14.36 8.35
C VAL A 342 3.38 14.67 8.32
N MET A 343 4.07 14.00 7.37
CA MET A 343 5.49 14.22 7.12
C MET A 343 5.70 15.19 5.95
N SER A 344 6.60 16.13 6.11
CA SER A 344 7.03 17.06 5.07
C SER A 344 8.55 17.13 5.04
N ASN A 345 9.16 16.78 3.92
CA ASN A 345 10.62 16.80 3.70
C ASN A 345 11.45 16.25 4.87
N GLY A 346 11.06 15.07 5.37
CA GLY A 346 11.75 14.38 6.46
C GLY A 346 11.49 14.92 7.87
N ARG A 347 10.50 15.81 8.06
CA ARG A 347 10.11 16.35 9.37
C ARG A 347 8.64 16.11 9.64
N LEU A 348 8.29 16.05 10.92
CA LEU A 348 6.90 16.05 11.36
C LEU A 348 6.32 17.46 11.19
N ALA A 349 5.35 17.61 10.28
CA ALA A 349 4.65 18.87 10.06
C ALA A 349 3.45 19.06 10.99
N GLY A 350 2.82 17.95 11.41
CA GLY A 350 1.69 17.98 12.35
C GLY A 350 1.00 16.64 12.48
N ILE A 351 0.04 16.56 13.40
CA ILE A 351 -0.82 15.38 13.59
C ILE A 351 -2.27 15.85 13.52
N VAL A 352 -3.03 15.25 12.60
CA VAL A 352 -4.45 15.55 12.39
C VAL A 352 -5.27 14.49 13.13
N GLU A 353 -6.17 14.92 14.00
CA GLU A 353 -7.11 14.05 14.72
C GLU A 353 -8.42 13.96 13.93
N ARG A 354 -8.82 12.75 13.60
CA ARG A 354 -10.07 12.50 12.90
C ARG A 354 -11.29 12.91 13.77
N GLY A 355 -12.28 13.48 13.12
CA GLY A 355 -13.51 13.93 13.80
C GLY A 355 -13.42 15.31 14.45
N LYS A 356 -12.30 16.02 14.39
CA LYS A 356 -12.26 17.46 14.65
C LYS A 356 -12.90 18.22 13.48
N ASP A 357 -13.42 19.40 13.77
CA ASP A 357 -14.03 20.25 12.74
C ASP A 357 -12.96 20.94 11.88
N TYR A 358 -12.70 20.35 10.73
CA TYR A 358 -11.86 20.92 9.66
C TYR A 358 -12.70 21.36 8.46
N GLY A 359 -14.03 21.46 8.58
CA GLY A 359 -14.92 21.74 7.46
C GLY A 359 -15.30 20.49 6.65
N GLY A 360 -15.37 19.33 7.32
CA GLY A 360 -15.70 18.04 6.68
C GLY A 360 -14.49 17.34 6.07
N ILE A 361 -14.73 16.31 5.27
CA ILE A 361 -13.69 15.45 4.66
C ILE A 361 -12.78 16.26 3.72
N GLU A 362 -13.35 17.16 2.92
CA GLU A 362 -12.59 18.02 1.99
C GLU A 362 -11.67 18.99 2.74
N GLY A 363 -12.15 19.63 3.79
CA GLY A 363 -11.35 20.52 4.63
C GLY A 363 -10.24 19.78 5.38
N GLU A 364 -10.49 18.55 5.83
CA GLU A 364 -9.49 17.69 6.45
C GLU A 364 -8.39 17.30 5.45
N GLN A 365 -8.77 16.96 4.21
CA GLN A 365 -7.83 16.68 3.13
C GLN A 365 -6.97 17.90 2.79
N GLU A 366 -7.58 19.08 2.66
CA GLU A 366 -6.87 20.34 2.39
C GLU A 366 -5.87 20.66 3.51
N HIS A 367 -6.27 20.46 4.78
CA HIS A 367 -5.40 20.69 5.92
C HIS A 367 -4.18 19.76 5.91
N ILE A 368 -4.37 18.46 5.61
CA ILE A 368 -3.27 17.50 5.47
C ILE A 368 -2.32 17.92 4.34
N LEU A 369 -2.85 18.33 3.19
CA LEU A 369 -2.03 18.76 2.05
C LEU A 369 -1.23 20.03 2.38
N LYS A 370 -1.80 21.00 3.11
CA LYS A 370 -1.08 22.19 3.60
C LYS A 370 0.09 21.80 4.51
N LEU A 371 -0.14 20.89 5.47
CA LEU A 371 0.91 20.37 6.34
C LEU A 371 2.00 19.65 5.52
N ALA A 372 1.63 18.82 4.55
CA ALA A 372 2.59 18.10 3.70
C ALA A 372 3.49 19.03 2.87
N GLY A 373 3.05 20.27 2.60
CA GLY A 373 3.80 21.32 1.92
C GLY A 373 4.63 22.23 2.83
N THR A 374 4.62 22.05 4.14
CA THR A 374 5.18 23.04 5.11
C THR A 374 6.68 23.25 4.96
N TYR A 375 7.47 22.23 4.62
CA TYR A 375 8.95 22.27 4.58
C TYR A 375 9.52 22.02 3.17
N ILE A 376 8.73 22.32 2.12
CA ILE A 376 9.15 22.20 0.71
C ILE A 376 9.73 23.52 0.21
#